data_7c30adc497738af975f7ebb289ef1d8c
#
_entry.id   7c30adc497738af975f7ebb289ef1d8c
#
_cell.length_a   1.000
_cell.length_b   1.000
_cell.length_c   1.000
_cell.angle_alpha   90.00
_cell.angle_beta   90.00
_cell.angle_gamma   90.00
#
_symmetry.space_group_name_H-M   'P 1'
#
loop_
_entity.id
_entity.type
_entity.pdbx_description
1 polymer ?
#
loop_
_entity_poly.entity_id
_entity_poly.type
_entity_poly.pdbx_seq_one_letter_code
_entity_poly.pdbx_strand_id
1 'polypeptide(L)'
;MIKSSIDKIREKEKFNSFAIRCWPETFTEYGGAICAPVSMLSENKIPCACEADIYGSITQIVLQEVSGSQVFLTDLVDIDINDNTGVVWHCGQAPISMCDEEFKPQATIHTN
;
A
#
# COMPACT_ATOMS: atom_id res chain seq x y z
N MET A 1 12.89 6.43 7.19
CA MET A 1 12.55 6.60 8.62
C MET A 1 11.28 5.86 9.01
N ILE A 2 10.08 6.12 8.47
CA ILE A 2 8.84 5.40 8.82
C ILE A 2 8.96 3.88 8.60
N LYS A 3 9.36 3.43 7.40
CA LYS A 3 9.54 1.99 7.13
C LYS A 3 10.43 1.31 8.16
N SER A 4 11.57 1.91 8.48
CA SER A 4 12.50 1.37 9.49
C SER A 4 11.89 1.28 10.90
N SER A 5 10.96 2.19 11.23
CA SER A 5 10.24 2.12 12.52
C SER A 5 9.22 0.99 12.52
N ILE A 6 8.53 0.79 11.41
CA ILE A 6 7.59 -0.33 11.23
C ILE A 6 8.34 -1.67 11.28
N ASP A 7 9.49 -1.79 10.62
CA ASP A 7 10.33 -3.00 10.65
C ASP A 7 10.73 -3.35 12.10
N LYS A 8 11.14 -2.36 12.89
CA LYS A 8 11.49 -2.55 14.31
C LYS A 8 10.31 -3.02 15.15
N ILE A 9 9.11 -2.43 14.94
CA ILE A 9 7.90 -2.85 15.63
C ILE A 9 7.55 -4.28 15.23
N ARG A 10 7.62 -4.59 13.93
CA ARG A 10 7.38 -5.93 13.40
C ARG A 10 8.29 -6.98 14.03
N GLU A 11 9.58 -6.69 14.09
CA GLU A 11 10.57 -7.60 14.68
C GLU A 11 10.35 -7.82 16.18
N LYS A 12 10.04 -6.75 16.90
CA LYS A 12 9.82 -6.80 18.35
C LYS A 12 8.52 -7.52 18.70
N GLU A 13 7.42 -7.17 18.06
CA GLU A 13 6.08 -7.63 18.43
C GLU A 13 5.62 -8.83 17.59
N LYS A 14 6.41 -9.24 16.58
CA LYS A 14 6.13 -10.37 15.66
C LYS A 14 4.84 -10.19 14.85
N PHE A 15 4.52 -8.97 14.48
CA PHE A 15 3.37 -8.69 13.63
C PHE A 15 3.63 -9.09 12.17
N ASN A 16 2.60 -9.63 11.52
CA ASN A 16 2.67 -10.09 10.13
C ASN A 16 2.06 -9.07 9.14
N SER A 17 1.24 -8.15 9.63
CA SER A 17 0.59 -7.13 8.82
C SER A 17 0.32 -5.86 9.62
N PHE A 18 -0.02 -4.79 8.92
CA PHE A 18 -0.31 -3.49 9.50
C PHE A 18 -1.52 -2.86 8.83
N ALA A 19 -2.24 -2.05 9.60
CA ALA A 19 -3.23 -1.10 9.10
C ALA A 19 -2.87 0.26 9.69
N ILE A 20 -2.43 1.19 8.86
CA ILE A 20 -1.86 2.46 9.33
C ILE A 20 -2.81 3.61 9.00
N ARG A 21 -3.18 4.38 10.01
CA ARG A 21 -3.92 5.61 9.79
C ARG A 21 -3.01 6.66 9.15
N CYS A 22 -3.21 6.87 7.84
CA CYS A 22 -2.38 7.79 7.06
C CYS A 22 -2.89 9.24 7.09
N TRP A 23 -4.18 9.43 7.30
CA TRP A 23 -4.83 10.73 7.23
C TRP A 23 -5.62 11.02 8.52
N PRO A 24 -5.60 12.28 9.03
CA PRO A 24 -4.77 13.42 8.58
C PRO A 24 -3.37 13.48 9.22
N GLU A 25 -3.09 12.67 10.25
CA GLU A 25 -1.98 12.86 11.19
C GLU A 25 -0.60 12.78 10.53
N THR A 26 -0.40 11.89 9.54
CA THR A 26 0.91 11.80 8.89
C THR A 26 1.25 13.06 8.11
N PHE A 27 0.25 13.78 7.62
CA PHE A 27 0.45 15.05 6.93
C PHE A 27 0.58 16.22 7.89
N THR A 28 -0.27 16.28 8.92
CA THR A 28 -0.36 17.45 9.82
C THR A 28 0.70 17.44 10.91
N GLU A 29 1.07 16.26 11.42
CA GLU A 29 1.99 16.11 12.54
C GLU A 29 3.38 15.64 12.10
N TYR A 30 3.44 14.74 11.13
CA TYR A 30 4.70 14.19 10.63
C TYR A 30 5.23 14.95 9.40
N GLY A 31 4.37 15.57 8.62
CA GLY A 31 4.73 16.34 7.43
C GLY A 31 5.05 15.50 6.20
N GLY A 32 4.46 14.30 6.09
CA GLY A 32 4.70 13.43 4.93
C GLY A 32 3.72 12.29 4.79
N ALA A 33 3.63 11.75 3.57
CA ALA A 33 2.80 10.61 3.24
C ALA A 33 3.47 9.28 3.59
N ILE A 34 2.66 8.27 3.92
CA ILE A 34 3.15 6.91 4.20
C ILE A 34 3.10 5.98 2.97
N CYS A 35 2.61 6.46 1.84
CA CYS A 35 2.36 5.63 0.65
C CYS A 35 3.62 4.88 0.18
N ALA A 36 4.76 5.57 0.06
CA ALA A 36 6.02 4.92 -0.31
C ALA A 36 6.50 3.88 0.73
N PRO A 37 6.51 4.13 2.04
CA PRO A 37 6.73 3.08 3.04
C PRO A 37 5.79 1.88 2.92
N VAL A 38 4.50 2.10 2.66
CA VAL A 38 3.51 1.03 2.46
C VAL A 38 3.83 0.22 1.20
N SER A 39 4.14 0.88 0.07
CA SER A 39 4.60 0.22 -1.16
C SER A 39 5.81 -0.69 -0.91
N MET A 40 6.80 -0.19 -0.16
CA MET A 40 8.00 -0.97 0.19
C MET A 40 7.71 -2.17 1.10
N LEU A 41 6.71 -2.08 1.98
CA LEU A 41 6.27 -3.21 2.81
C LEU A 41 5.56 -4.25 1.95
N SER A 42 4.62 -3.82 1.12
CA SER A 42 3.87 -4.68 0.20
C SER A 42 4.79 -5.41 -0.79
N GLU A 43 5.83 -4.72 -1.30
CA GLU A 43 6.89 -5.34 -2.13
C GLU A 43 7.59 -6.49 -1.41
N ASN A 44 7.80 -6.36 -0.11
CA ASN A 44 8.42 -7.40 0.72
C ASN A 44 7.41 -8.42 1.28
N LYS A 45 6.22 -8.49 0.72
CA LYS A 45 5.14 -9.38 1.18
C LYS A 45 4.76 -9.16 2.64
N ILE A 46 4.79 -7.91 3.09
CA ILE A 46 4.29 -7.50 4.40
C ILE A 46 3.02 -6.68 4.16
N PRO A 47 1.84 -7.29 4.27
CA PRO A 47 0.57 -6.59 4.06
C PRO A 47 0.48 -5.35 4.93
N CYS A 48 0.19 -4.23 4.30
CA CYS A 48 0.06 -2.96 4.98
C CYS A 48 -1.03 -2.13 4.32
N ALA A 49 -2.17 -2.01 4.98
CA ALA A 49 -3.28 -1.22 4.50
C ALA A 49 -3.15 0.24 4.95
N CYS A 50 -3.50 1.15 4.05
CA CYS A 50 -3.70 2.57 4.34
C CYS A 50 -5.03 2.79 5.08
N GLU A 51 -5.25 4.02 5.57
CA GLU A 51 -6.53 4.47 6.15
C GLU A 51 -7.01 3.66 7.38
N ALA A 52 -6.08 2.98 8.05
CA ALA A 52 -6.38 2.05 9.15
C ALA A 52 -7.35 0.93 8.74
N ASP A 53 -7.37 0.54 7.46
CA ASP A 53 -8.24 -0.50 6.95
C ASP A 53 -7.79 -1.89 7.40
N ILE A 54 -8.31 -2.31 8.55
CA ILE A 54 -8.02 -3.61 9.14
C ILE A 54 -8.54 -4.74 8.23
N TYR A 55 -9.71 -4.59 7.63
CA TYR A 55 -10.28 -5.61 6.75
C TYR A 55 -9.48 -5.74 5.46
N GLY A 56 -9.03 -4.64 4.87
CA GLY A 56 -8.12 -4.63 3.74
C GLY A 56 -6.80 -5.32 4.07
N SER A 57 -6.23 -5.06 5.25
CA SER A 57 -5.01 -5.71 5.71
C SER A 57 -5.18 -7.24 5.87
N ILE A 58 -6.28 -7.70 6.45
CA ILE A 58 -6.60 -9.13 6.57
C ILE A 58 -6.82 -9.75 5.19
N THR A 59 -7.54 -9.07 4.31
CA THR A 59 -7.77 -9.52 2.94
C THR A 59 -6.45 -9.67 2.17
N GLN A 60 -5.53 -8.72 2.33
CA GLN A 60 -4.19 -8.81 1.75
C GLN A 60 -3.43 -10.05 2.25
N ILE A 61 -3.51 -10.41 3.54
CA ILE A 61 -2.89 -11.64 4.06
C ILE A 61 -3.44 -12.87 3.33
N VAL A 62 -4.78 -12.99 3.26
CA VAL A 62 -5.43 -14.15 2.64
C VAL A 62 -5.07 -14.25 1.15
N LEU A 63 -5.18 -13.15 0.42
CA LEU A 63 -4.87 -13.13 -1.01
C LEU A 63 -3.40 -13.43 -1.29
N GLN A 64 -2.50 -12.93 -0.47
CA GLN A 64 -1.06 -13.19 -0.57
C GLN A 64 -0.72 -14.67 -0.32
N GLU A 65 -1.33 -15.29 0.67
CA GLU A 65 -1.14 -16.72 0.95
C GLU A 65 -1.69 -17.59 -0.20
N VAL A 66 -2.83 -17.23 -0.76
CA VAL A 66 -3.44 -17.97 -1.89
C VAL A 66 -2.67 -17.79 -3.19
N SER A 67 -2.24 -16.56 -3.50
CA SER A 67 -1.54 -16.26 -4.76
C SER A 67 -0.04 -16.56 -4.72
N GLY A 68 0.56 -16.57 -3.54
CA GLY A 68 2.01 -16.63 -3.35
C GLY A 68 2.75 -15.37 -3.82
N SER A 69 2.02 -14.30 -4.17
CA SER A 69 2.54 -13.06 -4.75
C SER A 69 2.23 -11.85 -3.88
N GLN A 70 2.81 -10.71 -4.21
CA GLN A 70 2.41 -9.43 -3.66
C GLN A 70 0.95 -9.14 -4.02
N VAL A 71 0.27 -8.40 -3.16
CA VAL A 71 -1.10 -7.94 -3.39
C VAL A 71 -1.18 -6.43 -3.27
N PHE A 72 -2.08 -5.83 -4.04
CA PHE A 72 -2.29 -4.39 -4.06
C PHE A 72 -3.69 -4.06 -3.54
N LEU A 73 -3.76 -3.25 -2.51
CA LEU A 73 -5.02 -2.68 -2.01
C LEU A 73 -5.38 -1.49 -2.89
N THR A 74 -6.54 -1.56 -3.53
CA THR A 74 -7.00 -0.53 -4.48
C THR A 74 -8.44 -0.15 -4.23
N ASP A 75 -8.81 1.04 -4.69
CA ASP A 75 -10.19 1.46 -4.88
C ASP A 75 -10.62 1.19 -6.33
N LEU A 76 -11.86 0.76 -6.52
CA LEU A 76 -12.48 0.75 -7.83
C LEU A 76 -13.00 2.16 -8.11
N VAL A 77 -12.33 2.88 -9.00
CA VAL A 77 -12.59 4.31 -9.25
C VAL A 77 -13.60 4.53 -10.36
N ASP A 78 -13.53 3.73 -11.43
CA ASP A 78 -14.38 3.89 -12.60
C ASP A 78 -14.63 2.55 -13.30
N ILE A 79 -15.74 2.46 -14.02
CA ILE A 79 -16.10 1.32 -14.85
C ILE A 79 -16.59 1.84 -16.20
N ASP A 80 -15.91 1.47 -17.27
CA ASP A 80 -16.38 1.71 -18.63
C ASP A 80 -17.11 0.48 -19.15
N ILE A 81 -18.44 0.63 -19.28
CA ILE A 81 -19.33 -0.44 -19.73
C ILE A 81 -19.16 -0.72 -21.22
N ASN A 82 -18.78 0.30 -22.01
CA ASN A 82 -18.66 0.16 -23.46
C ASN A 82 -17.40 -0.65 -23.80
N ASP A 83 -16.30 -0.38 -23.13
CA ASP A 83 -15.03 -1.07 -23.32
C ASP A 83 -14.86 -2.31 -22.44
N ASN A 84 -15.81 -2.54 -21.51
CA ASN A 84 -15.73 -3.62 -20.52
C ASN A 84 -14.44 -3.57 -19.71
N THR A 85 -14.04 -2.38 -19.28
CA THR A 85 -12.84 -2.13 -18.49
C THR A 85 -13.17 -1.50 -17.15
N GLY A 86 -12.23 -1.57 -16.21
CA GLY A 86 -12.33 -0.91 -14.91
C GLY A 86 -11.03 -0.23 -14.55
N VAL A 87 -11.12 0.90 -13.88
CA VAL A 87 -9.97 1.62 -13.33
C VAL A 87 -9.88 1.35 -11.84
N VAL A 88 -8.76 0.76 -11.44
CA VAL A 88 -8.39 0.61 -10.04
C VAL A 88 -7.25 1.57 -9.72
N TRP A 89 -7.29 2.21 -8.56
CA TRP A 89 -6.30 3.20 -8.19
C TRP A 89 -6.14 3.26 -6.66
N HIS A 90 -4.95 3.64 -6.24
CA HIS A 90 -4.69 4.08 -4.88
C HIS A 90 -3.44 5.00 -4.85
N CYS A 91 -3.32 5.83 -3.82
CA CYS A 91 -2.29 6.87 -3.73
C CYS A 91 -0.88 6.29 -3.46
N GLY A 92 -0.23 5.71 -4.48
CA GLY A 92 1.20 5.39 -4.45
C GLY A 92 1.64 4.26 -3.51
N GLN A 93 0.76 3.33 -3.15
CA GLN A 93 1.10 2.17 -2.29
C GLN A 93 1.23 0.85 -3.07
N ALA A 94 1.17 0.87 -4.39
CA ALA A 94 1.35 -0.34 -5.19
C ALA A 94 2.75 -0.95 -4.95
N PRO A 95 2.88 -2.28 -4.89
CA PRO A 95 4.18 -2.93 -4.93
C PRO A 95 4.98 -2.50 -6.16
N ILE A 96 6.27 -2.26 -5.99
CA ILE A 96 7.15 -1.79 -7.08
C ILE A 96 7.19 -2.78 -8.24
N SER A 97 7.15 -4.08 -7.93
CA SER A 97 7.12 -5.18 -8.92
C SER A 97 5.87 -5.21 -9.80
N MET A 98 4.81 -4.49 -9.44
CA MET A 98 3.62 -4.34 -10.28
C MET A 98 3.71 -3.16 -11.26
N CYS A 99 4.80 -2.40 -11.23
CA CYS A 99 5.04 -1.35 -12.20
C CYS A 99 5.33 -1.96 -13.57
N ASP A 100 4.77 -1.35 -14.63
CA ASP A 100 5.08 -1.73 -16.00
C ASP A 100 6.59 -1.58 -16.28
N GLU A 101 7.16 -2.51 -17.05
CA GLU A 101 8.59 -2.54 -17.35
C GLU A 101 9.09 -1.29 -18.10
N GLU A 102 8.20 -0.62 -18.84
CA GLU A 102 8.50 0.62 -19.55
C GLU A 102 8.63 1.84 -18.61
N PHE A 103 8.08 1.74 -17.40
CA PHE A 103 8.08 2.83 -16.43
C PHE A 103 8.94 2.50 -15.21
N LYS A 104 9.59 3.52 -14.67
CA LYS A 104 10.33 3.41 -13.41
C LYS A 104 9.54 4.09 -12.29
N PRO A 105 9.38 3.45 -11.14
CA PRO A 105 8.81 4.11 -9.97
C PRO A 105 9.57 5.39 -9.64
N GLN A 106 8.84 6.46 -9.40
CA GLN A 106 9.40 7.76 -9.08
C GLN A 106 8.87 8.26 -7.74
N ALA A 107 9.78 8.78 -6.91
CA ALA A 107 9.39 9.53 -5.74
C ALA A 107 9.05 10.96 -6.18
N THR A 108 7.85 11.41 -5.87
CA THR A 108 7.39 12.76 -6.20
C THR A 108 6.67 13.40 -5.01
N ILE A 109 6.51 14.70 -5.07
CA ILE A 109 5.67 15.41 -4.12
C ILE A 109 4.22 15.25 -4.58
N HIS A 110 3.38 14.73 -3.70
CA HIS A 110 1.95 14.66 -3.96
C HIS A 110 1.36 16.06 -3.78
N THR A 111 0.84 16.61 -4.86
CA THR A 111 0.09 17.86 -4.84
C THR A 111 -1.40 17.51 -4.89
N ASN A 112 -2.07 17.66 -3.77
CA ASN A 112 -3.54 17.67 -3.74
C ASN A 112 -4.04 19.07 -4.02
#